data_e3aa9e0b7edc40452531c9d725e63a0f
#
_entry.id   e3aa9e0b7edc40452531c9d725e63a0f
#
_cell.length_a   1.000
_cell.length_b   1.000
_cell.length_c   1.000
_cell.angle_alpha   90.00
_cell.angle_beta   90.00
_cell.angle_gamma   90.00
#
_symmetry.space_group_name_H-M   'P 1'
#
loop_
_entity.id
_entity.type
_entity.pdbx_description
1 polymer ?
#
loop_
_entity_poly.entity_id
_entity_poly.type
_entity_poly.pdbx_seq_one_letter_code
_entity_poly.pdbx_strand_id
1 'polypeptide(L)'
;DGFVEKVKAIRELIGPDFDLGIEMHGEHEPPAAMEIVKALEPVRPWFYEEPIQFQDLALMAEMAKKTPFPFATGERLVTKWQFRDVLTTGAAQLLQPDVTHVGGITELKAVATLAEAFYADMLPHAKEGVVGFAASMHVAASIPNFLAHEVPSLQAVQGGPANVQRSPMGKSYIKKPFVMTEGNILLKGNLDGPGLGIELDDHLIDNERGIPEWKFPEMWDAVDGSVRDH
;
A
#
# COMPACT_ATOMS: atom_id res chain seq x y z
N ASP A 1 -6.30 -3.42 22.86
CA ASP A 1 -7.37 -4.41 23.04
C ASP A 1 -8.38 -4.40 21.89
N GLY A 2 -9.02 -3.27 21.57
CA GLY A 2 -10.03 -3.24 20.51
C GLY A 2 -9.51 -3.57 19.10
N PHE A 3 -8.28 -3.21 18.77
CA PHE A 3 -7.66 -3.53 17.47
C PHE A 3 -7.44 -5.04 17.32
N VAL A 4 -6.79 -5.65 18.28
CA VAL A 4 -6.51 -7.11 18.28
C VAL A 4 -7.79 -7.93 18.19
N GLU A 5 -8.83 -7.57 18.94
CA GLU A 5 -10.12 -8.27 18.90
C GLU A 5 -10.83 -8.12 17.54
N LYS A 6 -10.74 -6.95 16.91
CA LYS A 6 -11.27 -6.75 15.56
C LYS A 6 -10.56 -7.64 14.54
N VAL A 7 -9.23 -7.71 14.58
CA VAL A 7 -8.45 -8.54 13.65
C VAL A 7 -8.76 -10.03 13.84
N LYS A 8 -8.90 -10.50 15.09
CA LYS A 8 -9.32 -11.87 15.39
C LYS A 8 -10.71 -12.17 14.83
N ALA A 9 -11.68 -11.28 15.04
CA ALA A 9 -13.01 -11.42 14.50
C ALA A 9 -13.02 -11.46 12.95
N ILE A 10 -12.19 -10.64 12.30
CA ILE A 10 -12.02 -10.70 10.84
C ILE A 10 -11.49 -12.08 10.43
N ARG A 11 -10.45 -12.59 11.08
CA ARG A 11 -9.89 -13.92 10.78
C ARG A 11 -10.93 -15.02 10.95
N GLU A 12 -11.73 -14.99 12.01
CA GLU A 12 -12.84 -15.95 12.21
C GLU A 12 -13.86 -15.87 11.07
N LEU A 13 -14.17 -14.66 10.60
CA LEU A 13 -15.14 -14.45 9.53
C LEU A 13 -14.66 -14.94 8.17
N ILE A 14 -13.40 -14.62 7.79
CA ILE A 14 -12.85 -14.94 6.47
C ILE A 14 -12.26 -16.35 6.38
N GLY A 15 -12.07 -17.03 7.51
CA GLY A 15 -11.46 -18.36 7.56
C GLY A 15 -9.92 -18.33 7.46
N PRO A 16 -9.29 -19.51 7.56
CA PRO A 16 -7.82 -19.61 7.63
C PRO A 16 -7.10 -19.45 6.28
N ASP A 17 -7.82 -19.61 5.17
CA ASP A 17 -7.22 -19.71 3.84
C ASP A 17 -7.04 -18.37 3.12
N PHE A 18 -7.58 -17.29 3.69
CA PHE A 18 -7.38 -15.95 3.17
C PHE A 18 -6.10 -15.31 3.74
N ASP A 19 -5.29 -14.72 2.86
CA ASP A 19 -4.18 -13.89 3.29
C ASP A 19 -4.70 -12.60 3.93
N LEU A 20 -4.18 -12.25 5.11
CA LEU A 20 -4.60 -11.10 5.89
C LEU A 20 -3.38 -10.27 6.27
N GLY A 21 -3.14 -9.19 5.54
CA GLY A 21 -2.17 -8.16 5.91
C GLY A 21 -2.71 -7.29 7.05
N ILE A 22 -1.85 -6.88 7.95
CA ILE A 22 -2.20 -6.04 9.11
C ILE A 22 -1.51 -4.70 8.96
N GLU A 23 -2.28 -3.68 8.58
CA GLU A 23 -1.83 -2.30 8.55
C GLU A 23 -1.80 -1.70 9.96
N MET A 24 -0.66 -1.14 10.36
CA MET A 24 -0.47 -0.47 11.65
C MET A 24 -0.12 1.01 11.51
N HIS A 25 0.19 1.45 10.28
CA HIS A 25 0.40 2.84 9.84
C HIS A 25 1.38 3.66 10.71
N GLY A 26 2.30 2.98 11.41
CA GLY A 26 3.26 3.61 12.30
C GLY A 26 2.65 4.32 13.53
N GLU A 27 1.37 4.07 13.83
CA GLU A 27 0.66 4.78 14.92
C GLU A 27 1.03 4.32 16.32
N HIS A 28 1.77 3.23 16.43
CA HIS A 28 2.06 2.60 17.71
C HIS A 28 3.50 2.83 18.16
N GLU A 29 3.67 3.11 19.45
CA GLU A 29 4.97 3.08 20.09
C GLU A 29 5.55 1.66 20.06
N PRO A 30 6.88 1.47 19.92
CA PRO A 30 7.48 0.16 19.70
C PRO A 30 7.09 -0.93 20.72
N PRO A 31 6.97 -0.65 22.03
CA PRO A 31 6.51 -1.67 22.97
C PRO A 31 5.07 -2.13 22.70
N ALA A 32 4.17 -1.18 22.43
CA ALA A 32 2.77 -1.46 22.12
C ALA A 32 2.62 -2.20 20.79
N ALA A 33 3.37 -1.79 19.76
CA ALA A 33 3.43 -2.48 18.48
C ALA A 33 3.84 -3.94 18.65
N MET A 34 4.87 -4.23 19.46
CA MET A 34 5.30 -5.61 19.73
C MET A 34 4.30 -6.43 20.54
N GLU A 35 3.53 -5.81 21.42
CA GLU A 35 2.43 -6.49 22.11
C GLU A 35 1.32 -6.88 21.12
N ILE A 36 0.97 -5.98 20.19
CA ILE A 36 -0.01 -6.25 19.13
C ILE A 36 0.49 -7.38 18.22
N VAL A 37 1.73 -7.30 17.71
CA VAL A 37 2.34 -8.32 16.86
C VAL A 37 2.27 -9.70 17.52
N LYS A 38 2.67 -9.81 18.80
CA LYS A 38 2.60 -11.07 19.55
C LYS A 38 1.17 -11.56 19.76
N ALA A 39 0.24 -10.66 20.07
CA ALA A 39 -1.18 -11.02 20.30
C ALA A 39 -1.87 -11.51 19.02
N LEU A 40 -1.34 -11.10 17.85
CA LEU A 40 -1.86 -11.48 16.53
C LEU A 40 -1.13 -12.65 15.88
N GLU A 41 -0.05 -13.19 16.45
CA GLU A 41 0.60 -14.40 15.92
C GLU A 41 -0.36 -15.58 15.65
N PRO A 42 -1.33 -15.88 16.54
CA PRO A 42 -2.31 -16.95 16.30
C PRO A 42 -3.23 -16.70 15.09
N VAL A 43 -3.40 -15.45 14.69
CA VAL A 43 -4.20 -15.04 13.52
C VAL A 43 -3.47 -15.42 12.22
N ARG A 44 -2.16 -15.68 12.27
CA ARG A 44 -1.30 -15.97 11.14
C ARG A 44 -1.43 -14.91 10.04
N PRO A 45 -1.01 -13.66 10.31
CA PRO A 45 -1.04 -12.60 9.31
C PRO A 45 -0.09 -12.92 8.16
N TRP A 46 -0.41 -12.42 6.99
CA TRP A 46 0.47 -12.47 5.83
C TRP A 46 1.70 -11.58 6.04
N PHE A 47 1.46 -10.35 6.54
CA PHE A 47 2.50 -9.41 6.95
C PHE A 47 1.95 -8.39 7.95
N TYR A 48 2.86 -7.65 8.57
CA TYR A 48 2.55 -6.41 9.30
C TYR A 48 3.11 -5.23 8.51
N GLU A 49 2.26 -4.29 8.14
CA GLU A 49 2.63 -3.06 7.46
C GLU A 49 2.87 -1.97 8.49
N GLU A 50 4.00 -1.28 8.34
CA GLU A 50 4.43 -0.16 9.16
C GLU A 50 4.11 -0.32 10.67
N PRO A 51 4.67 -1.34 11.31
CA PRO A 51 4.38 -1.60 12.74
C PRO A 51 4.80 -0.45 13.65
N ILE A 52 5.79 0.34 13.23
CA ILE A 52 6.24 1.59 13.84
C ILE A 52 6.59 2.61 12.75
N GLN A 53 6.84 3.85 13.15
CA GLN A 53 7.30 4.90 12.24
C GLN A 53 8.58 4.48 11.50
N PHE A 54 8.65 4.78 10.20
CA PHE A 54 9.74 4.36 9.30
C PHE A 54 11.08 5.06 9.56
N GLN A 55 11.12 6.07 10.41
CA GLN A 55 12.35 6.83 10.70
C GLN A 55 13.38 6.01 11.46
N ASP A 56 12.97 5.00 12.24
CA ASP A 56 13.88 4.13 12.99
C ASP A 56 13.92 2.71 12.40
N LEU A 57 14.63 2.58 11.27
CA LEU A 57 14.82 1.30 10.61
C LEU A 57 15.61 0.29 11.45
N ALA A 58 16.51 0.74 12.31
CA ALA A 58 17.28 -0.16 13.18
C ALA A 58 16.35 -0.83 14.19
N LEU A 59 15.48 -0.07 14.81
CA LEU A 59 14.48 -0.59 15.74
C LEU A 59 13.47 -1.51 15.04
N MET A 60 12.98 -1.10 13.86
CA MET A 60 12.09 -1.95 13.05
C MET A 60 12.75 -3.29 12.71
N ALA A 61 14.04 -3.30 12.35
CA ALA A 61 14.79 -4.53 12.10
C ALA A 61 14.92 -5.41 13.34
N GLU A 62 15.13 -4.82 14.53
CA GLU A 62 15.14 -5.57 15.79
C GLU A 62 13.76 -6.17 16.14
N MET A 63 12.69 -5.49 15.77
CA MET A 63 11.33 -5.99 15.93
C MET A 63 11.04 -7.13 14.94
N ALA A 64 11.44 -7.00 13.68
CA ALA A 64 11.24 -8.01 12.65
C ALA A 64 11.88 -9.36 13.02
N LYS A 65 13.01 -9.37 13.73
CA LYS A 65 13.65 -10.60 14.24
C LYS A 65 12.85 -11.34 15.31
N LYS A 66 11.85 -10.71 15.91
CA LYS A 66 11.08 -11.24 17.04
C LYS A 66 9.73 -11.85 16.64
N THR A 67 9.43 -11.89 15.35
CA THR A 67 8.22 -12.50 14.79
C THR A 67 8.57 -13.35 13.57
N PRO A 68 7.85 -14.44 13.30
CA PRO A 68 8.03 -15.23 12.09
C PRO A 68 7.34 -14.62 10.86
N PHE A 69 6.56 -13.56 11.04
CA PHE A 69 5.81 -12.91 9.96
C PHE A 69 6.58 -11.71 9.40
N PRO A 70 6.59 -11.52 8.07
CA PRO A 70 7.32 -10.43 7.46
C PRO A 70 6.74 -9.06 7.84
N PHE A 71 7.62 -8.05 7.88
CA PHE A 71 7.23 -6.66 7.90
C PHE A 71 7.21 -6.09 6.49
N ALA A 72 6.30 -5.16 6.26
CA ALA A 72 6.17 -4.40 5.04
C ALA A 72 6.30 -2.91 5.35
N THR A 73 6.89 -2.15 4.43
CA THR A 73 7.00 -0.68 4.50
C THR A 73 7.36 -0.10 3.14
N GLY A 74 7.11 1.18 2.95
CA GLY A 74 7.59 1.84 1.74
C GLY A 74 6.73 2.97 1.20
N GLU A 75 5.49 3.10 1.56
CA GLU A 75 4.57 4.13 1.04
C GLU A 75 5.08 5.56 1.28
N ARG A 76 5.77 5.78 2.38
CA ARG A 76 6.33 7.08 2.81
C ARG A 76 7.80 7.27 2.41
N LEU A 77 8.42 6.30 1.74
CA LEU A 77 9.80 6.39 1.28
C LEU A 77 9.86 6.99 -0.13
N VAL A 78 10.78 7.92 -0.35
CA VAL A 78 10.80 8.74 -1.56
C VAL A 78 11.96 8.46 -2.52
N THR A 79 12.91 7.63 -2.17
CA THR A 79 14.06 7.31 -3.04
C THR A 79 14.55 5.88 -2.85
N LYS A 80 15.17 5.31 -3.92
CA LYS A 80 15.85 3.99 -3.80
C LYS A 80 16.90 3.94 -2.70
N TRP A 81 17.46 5.08 -2.28
CA TRP A 81 18.44 5.12 -1.19
C TRP A 81 17.82 4.78 0.15
N GLN A 82 16.60 5.25 0.41
CA GLN A 82 15.86 4.85 1.61
C GLN A 82 15.48 3.37 1.56
N PHE A 83 15.06 2.86 0.41
CA PHE A 83 14.79 1.42 0.24
C PHE A 83 16.05 0.56 0.41
N ARG A 84 17.24 1.04 -0.04
CA ARG A 84 18.50 0.38 0.27
C ARG A 84 18.70 0.26 1.78
N ASP A 85 18.41 1.32 2.53
CA ASP A 85 18.60 1.34 3.97
C ASP A 85 17.63 0.38 4.68
N VAL A 86 16.38 0.28 4.23
CA VAL A 86 15.42 -0.76 4.67
C VAL A 86 15.98 -2.17 4.44
N LEU A 87 16.45 -2.43 3.24
CA LEU A 87 16.97 -3.76 2.85
C LEU A 87 18.25 -4.14 3.61
N THR A 88 19.20 -3.20 3.72
CA THR A 88 20.48 -3.46 4.38
C THR A 88 20.36 -3.63 5.89
N THR A 89 19.37 -3.00 6.53
CA THR A 89 19.07 -3.22 7.96
C THR A 89 18.24 -4.47 8.20
N GLY A 90 17.50 -4.95 7.18
CA GLY A 90 16.53 -6.02 7.32
C GLY A 90 15.24 -5.60 8.02
N ALA A 91 14.90 -4.31 7.94
CA ALA A 91 13.72 -3.75 8.60
C ALA A 91 12.40 -4.29 8.02
N ALA A 92 12.37 -4.59 6.72
CA ALA A 92 11.21 -5.19 6.07
C ALA A 92 11.65 -6.16 4.97
N GLN A 93 10.78 -7.11 4.67
CA GLN A 93 10.93 -8.13 3.63
C GLN A 93 9.99 -7.89 2.45
N LEU A 94 8.94 -7.09 2.67
CA LEU A 94 8.01 -6.66 1.65
C LEU A 94 8.14 -5.14 1.46
N LEU A 95 8.33 -4.71 0.22
CA LEU A 95 8.48 -3.29 -0.09
C LEU A 95 7.23 -2.76 -0.79
N GLN A 96 6.75 -1.63 -0.29
CA GLN A 96 5.51 -0.98 -0.72
C GLN A 96 5.75 0.43 -1.27
N PRO A 97 6.66 0.59 -2.25
CA PRO A 97 6.86 1.91 -2.85
C PRO A 97 5.62 2.38 -3.59
N ASP A 98 5.30 3.65 -3.44
CA ASP A 98 4.32 4.34 -4.26
C ASP A 98 5.01 4.98 -5.47
N VAL A 99 4.51 4.73 -6.67
CA VAL A 99 5.11 5.22 -7.92
C VAL A 99 5.14 6.75 -7.98
N THR A 100 4.20 7.43 -7.33
CA THR A 100 4.12 8.90 -7.31
C THR A 100 5.06 9.52 -6.29
N HIS A 101 5.41 8.79 -5.24
CA HIS A 101 6.32 9.24 -4.18
C HIS A 101 7.77 8.89 -4.50
N VAL A 102 8.03 7.69 -4.98
CA VAL A 102 9.39 7.16 -5.18
C VAL A 102 10.14 7.81 -6.34
N GLY A 103 9.44 8.53 -7.24
CA GLY A 103 10.05 9.22 -8.38
C GLY A 103 9.68 8.65 -9.75
N GLY A 104 8.53 7.98 -9.85
CA GLY A 104 7.97 7.48 -11.09
C GLY A 104 8.45 6.08 -11.49
N ILE A 105 8.10 5.69 -12.72
CA ILE A 105 8.31 4.34 -13.27
C ILE A 105 9.77 3.88 -13.17
N THR A 106 10.70 4.75 -13.53
CA THR A 106 12.13 4.42 -13.55
C THR A 106 12.66 4.11 -12.15
N GLU A 107 12.30 4.93 -11.18
CA GLU A 107 12.79 4.74 -9.80
C GLU A 107 12.09 3.57 -9.13
N LEU A 108 10.79 3.37 -9.35
CA LEU A 108 10.06 2.20 -8.88
C LEU A 108 10.70 0.89 -9.40
N LYS A 109 11.06 0.86 -10.70
CA LYS A 109 11.79 -0.27 -11.29
C LYS A 109 13.17 -0.46 -10.67
N ALA A 110 13.89 0.62 -10.36
CA ALA A 110 15.19 0.54 -9.71
C ALA A 110 15.08 -0.02 -8.29
N VAL A 111 14.05 0.38 -7.52
CA VAL A 111 13.74 -0.19 -6.21
C VAL A 111 13.47 -1.69 -6.31
N ALA A 112 12.64 -2.11 -7.26
CA ALA A 112 12.33 -3.53 -7.48
C ALA A 112 13.58 -4.36 -7.81
N THR A 113 14.46 -3.85 -8.67
CA THR A 113 15.73 -4.50 -9.01
C THR A 113 16.66 -4.61 -7.81
N LEU A 114 16.67 -3.58 -6.97
CA LEU A 114 17.45 -3.62 -5.73
C LEU A 114 16.87 -4.65 -4.75
N ALA A 115 15.55 -4.66 -4.57
CA ALA A 115 14.84 -5.59 -3.69
C ALA A 115 15.08 -7.06 -4.08
N GLU A 116 15.08 -7.37 -5.38
CA GLU A 116 15.37 -8.71 -5.90
C GLU A 116 16.72 -9.25 -5.39
N ALA A 117 17.75 -8.41 -5.37
CA ALA A 117 19.09 -8.81 -4.89
C ALA A 117 19.13 -9.13 -3.37
N PHE A 118 18.12 -8.73 -2.61
CA PHE A 118 17.94 -9.01 -1.19
C PHE A 118 16.86 -10.06 -0.90
N TYR A 119 16.31 -10.70 -1.93
CA TYR A 119 15.15 -11.62 -1.81
C TYR A 119 13.92 -10.98 -1.17
N ALA A 120 13.75 -9.66 -1.38
CA ALA A 120 12.57 -8.94 -0.95
C ALA A 120 11.56 -8.83 -2.07
N ASP A 121 10.28 -9.00 -1.74
CA ASP A 121 9.18 -8.92 -2.68
C ASP A 121 8.57 -7.52 -2.74
N MET A 122 7.94 -7.24 -3.87
CA MET A 122 7.28 -5.97 -4.17
C MET A 122 5.77 -6.12 -4.00
N LEU A 123 5.21 -5.24 -3.18
CA LEU A 123 3.77 -5.09 -2.97
C LEU A 123 3.45 -3.58 -3.06
N PRO A 124 3.47 -2.96 -4.27
CA PRO A 124 3.37 -1.52 -4.40
C PRO A 124 2.12 -0.94 -3.77
N HIS A 125 2.32 0.15 -3.03
CA HIS A 125 1.26 0.99 -2.48
C HIS A 125 0.50 1.69 -3.59
N ALA A 126 -0.80 1.90 -3.42
CA ALA A 126 -1.66 2.55 -4.42
C ALA A 126 -2.81 3.33 -3.78
N LYS A 127 -2.50 4.53 -3.30
CA LYS A 127 -3.52 5.57 -2.99
C LYS A 127 -3.53 6.72 -3.98
N GLU A 128 -2.56 6.72 -4.87
CA GLU A 128 -2.51 7.62 -6.02
C GLU A 128 -3.71 7.38 -6.94
N GLY A 129 -4.05 8.38 -7.71
CA GLY A 129 -5.13 8.28 -8.69
C GLY A 129 -4.84 7.27 -9.81
N VAL A 130 -5.80 7.08 -10.69
CA VAL A 130 -5.78 6.10 -11.79
C VAL A 130 -4.56 6.17 -12.70
N VAL A 131 -3.92 7.33 -12.83
CA VAL A 131 -2.70 7.51 -13.63
C VAL A 131 -1.50 6.86 -12.97
N GLY A 132 -1.32 7.10 -11.66
CA GLY A 132 -0.28 6.47 -10.86
C GLY A 132 -0.46 4.95 -10.83
N PHE A 133 -1.67 4.48 -10.59
CA PHE A 133 -1.98 3.06 -10.61
C PHE A 133 -1.64 2.39 -11.95
N ALA A 134 -2.02 3.00 -13.09
CA ALA A 134 -1.65 2.49 -14.41
C ALA A 134 -0.12 2.40 -14.59
N ALA A 135 0.62 3.44 -14.17
CA ALA A 135 2.07 3.46 -14.21
C ALA A 135 2.69 2.35 -13.36
N SER A 136 2.20 2.17 -12.14
CA SER A 136 2.66 1.13 -11.21
C SER A 136 2.41 -0.27 -11.74
N MET A 137 1.23 -0.53 -12.35
CA MET A 137 0.91 -1.82 -12.97
C MET A 137 1.89 -2.21 -14.07
N HIS A 138 2.37 -1.26 -14.89
CA HIS A 138 3.39 -1.55 -15.91
C HIS A 138 4.71 -1.99 -15.27
N VAL A 139 5.11 -1.39 -14.18
CA VAL A 139 6.31 -1.82 -13.44
C VAL A 139 6.07 -3.21 -12.84
N ALA A 140 4.95 -3.40 -12.13
CA ALA A 140 4.59 -4.67 -11.51
C ALA A 140 4.67 -5.85 -12.49
N ALA A 141 4.15 -5.67 -13.71
CA ALA A 141 4.21 -6.70 -14.76
C ALA A 141 5.60 -6.92 -15.35
N SER A 142 6.58 -6.07 -15.06
CA SER A 142 7.94 -6.11 -15.62
C SER A 142 9.01 -6.57 -14.65
N ILE A 143 8.64 -6.95 -13.42
CA ILE A 143 9.56 -7.34 -12.35
C ILE A 143 9.34 -8.79 -11.93
N PRO A 144 10.41 -9.55 -11.61
CA PRO A 144 10.28 -10.96 -11.24
C PRO A 144 9.82 -11.17 -9.79
N ASN A 145 10.04 -10.20 -8.92
CA ASN A 145 9.74 -10.24 -7.49
C ASN A 145 8.43 -9.51 -7.14
N PHE A 146 7.47 -9.50 -8.06
CA PHE A 146 6.13 -9.00 -7.81
C PHE A 146 5.31 -10.01 -7.00
N LEU A 147 4.78 -9.59 -5.87
CA LEU A 147 3.95 -10.42 -5.00
C LEU A 147 2.46 -10.14 -5.20
N ALA A 148 2.06 -8.91 -4.98
CA ALA A 148 0.70 -8.40 -5.16
C ALA A 148 0.74 -6.88 -5.34
N HIS A 149 -0.41 -6.27 -5.60
CA HIS A 149 -0.54 -4.82 -5.71
C HIS A 149 -1.72 -4.34 -4.88
N GLU A 150 -1.53 -3.30 -4.12
CA GLU A 150 -2.68 -2.62 -3.53
C GLU A 150 -3.57 -2.08 -4.65
N VAL A 151 -4.88 -2.18 -4.47
CA VAL A 151 -5.84 -1.64 -5.43
C VAL A 151 -6.46 -0.39 -4.82
N PRO A 152 -6.29 0.77 -5.46
CA PRO A 152 -6.84 2.02 -4.97
C PRO A 152 -8.36 1.94 -4.90
N SER A 153 -8.96 2.87 -4.19
CA SER A 153 -10.39 2.85 -3.95
C SER A 153 -11.20 2.59 -5.22
N LEU A 154 -12.05 1.61 -5.16
CA LEU A 154 -12.57 0.75 -6.22
C LEU A 154 -13.55 1.40 -7.22
N GLN A 155 -13.71 2.71 -7.25
CA GLN A 155 -14.57 3.36 -8.25
C GLN A 155 -14.01 3.25 -9.68
N ALA A 156 -12.68 3.11 -9.79
CA ALA A 156 -12.01 2.90 -11.08
C ALA A 156 -11.96 1.42 -11.49
N VAL A 157 -12.41 0.50 -10.66
CA VAL A 157 -12.28 -0.95 -10.88
C VAL A 157 -13.66 -1.60 -10.85
N GLN A 158 -14.04 -2.22 -11.96
CA GLN A 158 -15.24 -3.07 -12.02
C GLN A 158 -14.92 -4.46 -11.46
N GLY A 159 -15.85 -5.00 -10.66
CA GLY A 159 -15.70 -6.32 -10.04
C GLY A 159 -15.08 -6.28 -8.64
N GLY A 160 -14.75 -5.12 -8.13
CA GLY A 160 -14.37 -4.91 -6.73
C GLY A 160 -15.57 -4.92 -5.78
N PRO A 161 -15.35 -4.95 -4.46
CA PRO A 161 -16.43 -4.94 -3.47
C PRO A 161 -17.31 -3.70 -3.60
N ALA A 162 -18.62 -3.90 -3.61
CA ALA A 162 -19.64 -2.90 -3.94
C ALA A 162 -19.75 -1.72 -2.94
N ASN A 163 -19.04 -1.74 -1.81
CA ASN A 163 -19.31 -0.88 -0.67
C ASN A 163 -18.19 0.10 -0.30
N VAL A 164 -17.14 0.23 -1.10
CA VAL A 164 -16.10 1.23 -0.82
C VAL A 164 -16.59 2.58 -1.32
N GLN A 165 -17.24 3.32 -0.44
CA GLN A 165 -17.75 4.64 -0.72
C GLN A 165 -16.61 5.67 -0.79
N ARG A 166 -16.53 6.33 -1.97
CA ARG A 166 -16.18 7.75 -2.16
C ARG A 166 -14.99 8.26 -1.35
N SER A 167 -13.81 7.75 -1.63
CA SER A 167 -12.65 8.61 -1.45
C SER A 167 -12.69 9.71 -2.53
N PRO A 168 -12.44 10.97 -2.22
CA PRO A 168 -12.24 12.01 -3.23
C PRO A 168 -11.15 11.65 -4.23
N MET A 169 -10.18 10.81 -3.83
CA MET A 169 -9.12 10.26 -4.67
C MET A 169 -9.56 9.07 -5.54
N GLY A 170 -10.76 8.53 -5.32
CA GLY A 170 -11.27 7.34 -6.00
C GLY A 170 -12.17 7.63 -7.20
N LYS A 171 -12.29 8.86 -7.66
CA LYS A 171 -13.04 9.15 -8.89
C LYS A 171 -12.28 8.60 -10.08
N SER A 172 -12.98 7.82 -10.88
CA SER A 172 -12.45 7.36 -12.15
C SER A 172 -12.46 8.51 -13.14
N TYR A 173 -11.29 9.11 -13.39
CA TYR A 173 -11.08 10.08 -14.47
C TYR A 173 -10.70 9.40 -15.79
N ILE A 174 -10.87 8.09 -15.90
CA ILE A 174 -10.59 7.33 -17.13
C ILE A 174 -11.91 6.92 -17.79
N LYS A 175 -11.93 6.98 -19.14
CA LYS A 175 -13.11 6.61 -19.93
C LYS A 175 -13.50 5.16 -19.78
N LYS A 176 -12.53 4.27 -19.60
CA LYS A 176 -12.72 2.84 -19.41
C LYS A 176 -12.16 2.41 -18.06
N PRO A 177 -13.00 2.07 -17.08
CA PRO A 177 -12.56 1.54 -15.80
C PRO A 177 -11.73 0.27 -15.93
N PHE A 178 -10.80 0.04 -15.00
CA PHE A 178 -10.10 -1.24 -14.90
C PHE A 178 -11.09 -2.35 -14.56
N VAL A 179 -10.90 -3.50 -15.18
CA VAL A 179 -11.69 -4.71 -14.91
C VAL A 179 -10.88 -5.68 -14.07
N MET A 180 -11.38 -5.99 -12.90
CA MET A 180 -10.83 -7.03 -12.02
C MET A 180 -11.64 -8.32 -12.21
N THR A 181 -10.94 -9.43 -12.39
CA THR A 181 -11.55 -10.77 -12.48
C THR A 181 -10.81 -11.69 -11.50
N GLU A 182 -11.54 -12.27 -10.58
CA GLU A 182 -11.00 -13.19 -9.56
C GLU A 182 -9.77 -12.62 -8.84
N GLY A 183 -9.84 -11.34 -8.42
CA GLY A 183 -8.75 -10.64 -7.74
C GLY A 183 -7.59 -10.21 -8.64
N ASN A 184 -7.67 -10.38 -9.95
CA ASN A 184 -6.62 -10.03 -10.90
C ASN A 184 -7.05 -8.90 -11.85
N ILE A 185 -6.14 -7.97 -12.11
CA ILE A 185 -6.27 -6.96 -13.16
C ILE A 185 -5.23 -7.30 -14.25
N LEU A 186 -5.68 -7.85 -15.36
CA LEU A 186 -4.80 -8.18 -16.46
C LEU A 186 -4.41 -6.92 -17.22
N LEU A 187 -3.15 -6.81 -17.66
CA LEU A 187 -2.72 -5.70 -18.51
C LEU A 187 -3.51 -5.69 -19.82
N LYS A 188 -3.55 -6.84 -20.50
CA LYS A 188 -4.36 -7.01 -21.73
C LYS A 188 -5.84 -6.79 -21.41
N GLY A 189 -6.45 -5.90 -22.14
CA GLY A 189 -7.84 -5.48 -21.94
C GLY A 189 -8.01 -4.28 -21.01
N ASN A 190 -7.01 -3.94 -20.19
CA ASN A 190 -7.04 -2.78 -19.32
C ASN A 190 -6.06 -1.67 -19.75
N LEU A 191 -4.88 -2.03 -20.26
CA LEU A 191 -3.80 -1.12 -20.62
C LEU A 191 -3.33 -1.33 -22.09
N ASP A 192 -4.26 -1.46 -23.01
CA ASP A 192 -3.95 -1.79 -24.42
C ASP A 192 -3.55 -0.56 -25.28
N GLY A 193 -3.72 0.65 -24.77
CA GLY A 193 -3.47 1.88 -25.53
C GLY A 193 -1.99 2.31 -25.53
N PRO A 194 -1.66 3.37 -26.25
CA PRO A 194 -0.33 3.98 -26.19
C PRO A 194 -0.06 4.61 -24.81
N GLY A 195 1.21 4.82 -24.50
CA GLY A 195 1.63 5.39 -23.21
C GLY A 195 1.29 4.47 -22.05
N LEU A 196 0.53 4.94 -21.09
CA LEU A 196 0.07 4.15 -19.95
C LEU A 196 -1.12 3.22 -20.26
N GLY A 197 -1.64 3.27 -21.50
CA GLY A 197 -2.75 2.42 -21.92
C GLY A 197 -4.12 2.85 -21.40
N ILE A 198 -4.23 4.01 -20.78
CA ILE A 198 -5.49 4.61 -20.29
C ILE A 198 -5.83 5.88 -21.08
N GLU A 199 -7.10 6.22 -21.12
CA GLU A 199 -7.60 7.48 -21.69
C GLU A 199 -8.35 8.25 -20.63
N LEU A 200 -7.93 9.49 -20.37
CA LEU A 200 -8.58 10.37 -19.41
C LEU A 200 -9.89 10.92 -19.95
N ASP A 201 -10.84 11.12 -19.05
CA ASP A 201 -12.11 11.80 -19.34
C ASP A 201 -11.98 13.28 -18.97
N ASP A 202 -11.58 14.08 -19.95
CA ASP A 202 -11.38 15.53 -19.77
C ASP A 202 -12.65 16.24 -19.29
N HIS A 203 -13.84 15.74 -19.66
CA HIS A 203 -15.09 16.33 -19.24
C HIS A 203 -15.32 16.15 -17.71
N LEU A 204 -15.00 14.99 -17.18
CA LEU A 204 -15.06 14.77 -15.73
C LEU A 204 -14.03 15.61 -15.00
N ILE A 205 -12.82 15.73 -15.54
CA ILE A 205 -11.75 16.55 -14.96
C ILE A 205 -12.16 18.02 -14.95
N ASP A 206 -12.71 18.54 -16.07
CA ASP A 206 -13.11 19.94 -16.20
C ASP A 206 -14.28 20.30 -15.27
N ASN A 207 -15.23 19.40 -15.07
CA ASN A 207 -16.34 19.61 -14.15
C ASN A 207 -15.90 19.72 -12.67
N GLU A 208 -14.72 19.27 -12.37
CA GLU A 208 -14.16 19.32 -11.00
C GLU A 208 -13.15 20.44 -10.80
N ARG A 209 -12.84 21.20 -11.85
CA ARG A 209 -12.00 22.39 -11.73
C ARG A 209 -12.67 23.43 -10.83
N GLY A 210 -11.94 23.88 -9.82
CA GLY A 210 -12.43 24.89 -8.88
C GLY A 210 -13.26 24.35 -7.73
N ILE A 211 -13.36 23.04 -7.56
CA ILE A 211 -13.81 22.47 -6.30
C ILE A 211 -12.82 22.92 -5.21
N PRO A 212 -13.32 23.48 -4.07
CA PRO A 212 -12.46 23.89 -2.99
C PRO A 212 -11.53 22.75 -2.59
N GLU A 213 -10.25 23.08 -2.36
CA GLU A 213 -9.27 22.15 -1.89
C GLU A 213 -9.85 21.32 -0.73
N TRP A 214 -9.78 20.00 -0.86
CA TRP A 214 -10.24 19.12 0.19
C TRP A 214 -9.36 19.35 1.42
N LYS A 215 -9.96 19.87 2.47
CA LYS A 215 -9.27 19.96 3.74
C LYS A 215 -9.32 18.58 4.37
N PHE A 216 -8.16 18.01 4.63
CA PHE A 216 -8.07 16.88 5.53
C PHE A 216 -8.88 17.21 6.78
N PRO A 217 -9.82 16.37 7.20
CA PRO A 217 -10.38 16.53 8.53
C PRO A 217 -9.20 16.63 9.51
N GLU A 218 -9.29 17.53 10.46
CA GLU A 218 -8.27 17.75 11.49
C GLU A 218 -8.11 16.47 12.35
N MET A 219 -7.53 15.44 11.77
CA MET A 219 -7.25 14.15 12.42
C MET A 219 -5.86 14.09 13.05
N TRP A 220 -5.21 15.26 13.10
CA TRP A 220 -3.83 15.38 13.54
C TRP A 220 -3.67 15.46 15.05
N ASP A 221 -4.76 15.66 15.77
CA ASP A 221 -4.72 15.80 17.22
C ASP A 221 -4.99 14.45 17.89
N ALA A 222 -3.92 13.83 18.37
CA ALA A 222 -4.09 12.83 19.42
C ALA A 222 -4.90 13.43 20.59
N VAL A 223 -5.53 12.59 21.41
CA VAL A 223 -6.34 13.03 22.57
C VAL A 223 -5.57 13.98 23.50
N ASP A 224 -4.24 13.95 23.46
CA ASP A 224 -3.32 14.81 24.22
C ASP A 224 -2.87 16.07 23.46
N GLY A 225 -3.38 16.30 22.23
CA GLY A 225 -3.01 17.43 21.37
C GLY A 225 -1.68 17.30 20.67
N SER A 226 -1.03 16.13 20.72
CA SER A 226 0.21 15.89 19.96
C SER A 226 -0.12 15.71 18.45
N VAL A 227 0.72 16.30 17.60
CA VAL A 227 0.66 16.08 16.16
C VAL A 227 1.22 14.69 15.87
N ARG A 228 0.44 13.85 15.20
CA ARG A 228 0.90 12.57 14.67
C ARG A 228 0.99 12.67 13.15
N ASP A 229 2.06 12.12 12.61
CA ASP A 229 2.20 11.92 11.17
C ASP A 229 1.38 10.68 10.76
N HIS A 230 0.39 10.89 9.91
CA HIS A 230 -0.52 9.86 9.40
C HIS A 230 -0.31 9.64 7.91
#